data_08a2b4fb648b2c6c3e6a1bea9d8eb300
#
_entry.id   08a2b4fb648b2c6c3e6a1bea9d8eb300
#
_cell.length_a   1.000
_cell.length_b   1.000
_cell.length_c   1.000
_cell.angle_alpha   90.00
_cell.angle_beta   90.00
_cell.angle_gamma   90.00
#
_symmetry.space_group_name_H-M   'P 1'
#
loop_
_entity.id
_entity.type
_entity.pdbx_description
1 polymer ?
#
loop_
_entity_poly.entity_id
_entity_poly.type
_entity_poly.pdbx_seq_one_letter_code
_entity_poly.pdbx_strand_id
1 'polypeptide(L)'
;MNQIEYNHKKGFAFNGYLSRYFPPEIGISFEKYSEELKLKFPNVNYSESKSGTVSNPIITEKLILPNIQWHEAFYIAKQLFKFPKEFDFPSSIGKEKEVKLEKRFKKDSWVSELQINRKENKLIKIKYHYKNKGFTKKVAIYKEGGEIVISNIEELK
;
A
#
# COMPACT_ATOMS: atom_id res chain seq x y z
N MET A 1 17.76 -5.05 4.80
CA MET A 1 17.59 -6.41 4.32
C MET A 1 18.55 -6.72 3.19
N ASN A 2 19.11 -7.92 3.17
CA ASN A 2 20.09 -8.29 2.16
C ASN A 2 19.39 -8.76 0.89
N GLN A 3 20.00 -8.40 -0.25
CA GLN A 3 19.58 -8.93 -1.54
C GLN A 3 19.92 -10.42 -1.59
N ILE A 4 19.03 -11.24 -2.13
CA ILE A 4 19.23 -12.68 -2.30
C ILE A 4 19.03 -13.08 -3.76
N GLU A 5 19.55 -14.24 -4.14
CA GLU A 5 19.37 -14.83 -5.47
C GLU A 5 18.72 -16.20 -5.33
N TYR A 6 17.68 -16.46 -6.13
CA TYR A 6 16.98 -17.72 -6.16
C TYR A 6 16.58 -18.03 -7.62
N ASN A 7 16.95 -19.22 -8.11
CA ASN A 7 16.70 -19.65 -9.50
C ASN A 7 17.13 -18.59 -10.52
N HIS A 8 18.34 -18.03 -10.35
CA HIS A 8 18.93 -16.98 -11.19
C HIS A 8 18.14 -15.65 -11.18
N LYS A 9 17.21 -15.48 -10.24
CA LYS A 9 16.48 -14.24 -10.02
C LYS A 9 16.99 -13.56 -8.76
N LYS A 10 17.24 -12.26 -8.85
CA LYS A 10 17.66 -11.45 -7.72
C LYS A 10 16.43 -10.77 -7.12
N GLY A 11 16.38 -10.68 -5.79
CA GLY A 11 15.29 -10.03 -5.09
C GLY A 11 15.60 -9.86 -3.62
N PHE A 12 14.58 -9.53 -2.85
CA PHE A 12 14.67 -9.27 -1.41
C PHE A 12 13.70 -10.19 -0.67
N ALA A 13 14.18 -10.84 0.40
CA ALA A 13 13.30 -11.61 1.27
C ALA A 13 12.45 -10.63 2.11
N PHE A 14 11.13 -10.77 2.06
CA PHE A 14 10.22 -9.88 2.74
C PHE A 14 8.95 -10.63 3.15
N ASN A 15 8.69 -10.72 4.46
CA ASN A 15 7.51 -11.40 5.03
C ASN A 15 7.28 -12.81 4.46
N GLY A 16 8.38 -13.58 4.29
CA GLY A 16 8.29 -14.93 3.76
C GLY A 16 8.19 -15.03 2.24
N TYR A 17 8.26 -13.92 1.54
CA TYR A 17 8.20 -13.85 0.09
C TYR A 17 9.49 -13.28 -0.51
N LEU A 18 9.76 -13.65 -1.76
CA LEU A 18 10.80 -13.00 -2.54
C LEU A 18 10.18 -11.78 -3.23
N SER A 19 10.64 -10.59 -2.90
CA SER A 19 10.17 -9.35 -3.48
C SER A 19 11.17 -8.78 -4.47
N ARG A 20 10.68 -8.21 -5.57
CA ARG A 20 11.49 -7.50 -6.55
C ARG A 20 12.14 -6.24 -5.95
N TYR A 21 11.42 -5.57 -5.08
CA TYR A 21 11.85 -4.32 -4.45
C TYR A 21 12.18 -4.54 -2.98
N PHE A 22 13.17 -3.81 -2.47
CA PHE A 22 13.48 -3.88 -1.05
C PHE A 22 12.32 -3.32 -0.21
N PRO A 23 12.09 -3.88 0.99
CA PRO A 23 11.01 -3.39 1.85
C PRO A 23 11.35 -2.01 2.42
N PRO A 24 10.32 -1.19 2.72
CA PRO A 24 10.56 0.09 3.37
C PRO A 24 11.06 -0.09 4.80
N GLU A 25 11.94 0.81 5.24
CA GLU A 25 12.35 0.87 6.65
C GLU A 25 11.18 1.31 7.52
N ILE A 26 11.18 0.86 8.76
CA ILE A 26 10.14 1.23 9.73
C ILE A 26 10.17 2.74 9.96
N GLY A 27 9.03 3.39 9.76
CA GLY A 27 8.89 4.83 9.98
C GLY A 27 9.31 5.72 8.82
N ILE A 28 9.77 5.13 7.70
CA ILE A 28 10.11 5.91 6.51
C ILE A 28 8.84 6.50 5.87
N SER A 29 8.92 7.72 5.33
CA SER A 29 7.81 8.30 4.59
C SER A 29 7.66 7.67 3.21
N PHE A 30 6.47 7.79 2.62
CA PHE A 30 6.21 7.27 1.28
C PHE A 30 7.11 7.95 0.23
N GLU A 31 7.25 9.27 0.32
CA GLU A 31 8.13 10.04 -0.55
C GLU A 31 9.58 9.56 -0.46
N LYS A 32 10.09 9.43 0.77
CA LYS A 32 11.48 9.03 0.98
C LYS A 32 11.76 7.61 0.47
N TYR A 33 10.85 6.69 0.75
CA TYR A 33 10.95 5.32 0.24
C TYR A 33 10.95 5.30 -1.30
N SER A 34 10.07 6.10 -1.91
CA SER A 34 9.97 6.19 -3.37
C SER A 34 11.23 6.77 -4.00
N GLU A 35 11.85 7.77 -3.36
CA GLU A 35 13.13 8.32 -3.79
C GLU A 35 14.24 7.27 -3.75
N GLU A 36 14.32 6.50 -2.67
CA GLU A 36 15.31 5.42 -2.53
C GLU A 36 15.10 4.32 -3.56
N LEU A 37 13.84 3.95 -3.83
CA LEU A 37 13.51 2.97 -4.86
C LEU A 37 13.96 3.45 -6.23
N LYS A 38 13.70 4.70 -6.56
CA LYS A 38 14.02 5.25 -7.88
C LYS A 38 15.51 5.28 -8.16
N LEU A 39 16.33 5.45 -7.14
CA LEU A 39 17.79 5.42 -7.28
C LEU A 39 18.27 4.04 -7.77
N LYS A 40 17.65 2.96 -7.30
CA LYS A 40 18.01 1.59 -7.66
C LYS A 40 17.18 1.03 -8.82
N PHE A 41 15.94 1.49 -8.96
CA PHE A 41 14.99 1.05 -9.96
C PHE A 41 14.43 2.24 -10.73
N PRO A 42 15.13 2.72 -11.79
CA PRO A 42 14.75 3.97 -12.47
C PRO A 42 13.36 3.96 -13.11
N ASN A 43 12.77 2.78 -13.37
CA ASN A 43 11.45 2.65 -13.96
C ASN A 43 10.30 2.82 -12.96
N VAL A 44 10.60 2.91 -11.66
CA VAL A 44 9.63 3.24 -10.62
C VAL A 44 9.24 4.71 -10.79
N ASN A 45 7.94 5.00 -10.65
CA ASN A 45 7.42 6.35 -10.83
C ASN A 45 6.60 6.79 -9.62
N TYR A 46 6.97 7.93 -9.04
CA TYR A 46 6.28 8.52 -7.90
C TYR A 46 5.78 9.91 -8.28
N SER A 47 4.57 10.23 -7.81
CA SER A 47 4.01 11.57 -7.98
C SER A 47 3.26 11.99 -6.72
N GLU A 48 3.23 13.30 -6.47
CA GLU A 48 2.49 13.90 -5.37
C GLU A 48 1.71 15.09 -5.90
N SER A 49 0.48 15.24 -5.42
CA SER A 49 -0.32 16.43 -5.68
C SER A 49 -0.99 16.89 -4.39
N LYS A 50 -1.23 18.19 -4.30
CA LYS A 50 -1.90 18.81 -3.15
C LYS A 50 -3.15 19.53 -3.64
N SER A 51 -4.23 19.37 -2.89
CA SER A 51 -5.52 19.98 -3.18
C SER A 51 -6.22 20.32 -1.86
N GLY A 52 -7.50 20.65 -1.93
CA GLY A 52 -8.27 21.04 -0.76
C GLY A 52 -8.10 22.50 -0.39
N THR A 53 -8.35 22.83 0.85
CA THR A 53 -8.25 24.20 1.37
C THR A 53 -7.07 24.31 2.35
N VAL A 54 -6.74 25.54 2.75
CA VAL A 54 -5.70 25.77 3.77
C VAL A 54 -6.10 25.10 5.09
N SER A 55 -7.39 25.12 5.42
CA SER A 55 -7.90 24.49 6.65
C SER A 55 -8.00 22.97 6.57
N ASN A 56 -8.24 22.44 5.37
CA ASN A 56 -8.40 21.01 5.12
C ASN A 56 -7.59 20.61 3.89
N PRO A 57 -6.25 20.55 4.00
CA PRO A 57 -5.43 20.14 2.87
C PRO A 57 -5.59 18.65 2.55
N ILE A 58 -5.54 18.33 1.26
CA ILE A 58 -5.60 16.96 0.78
C ILE A 58 -4.28 16.68 0.04
N ILE A 59 -3.59 15.63 0.47
CA ILE A 59 -2.34 15.19 -0.14
C ILE A 59 -2.62 13.87 -0.83
N THR A 60 -2.28 13.79 -2.11
CA THR A 60 -2.40 12.57 -2.90
C THR A 60 -1.02 12.14 -3.38
N GLU A 61 -0.62 10.92 -3.03
CA GLU A 61 0.65 10.34 -3.43
C GLU A 61 0.38 9.06 -4.22
N LYS A 62 1.22 8.79 -5.22
CA LYS A 62 1.04 7.65 -6.10
C LYS A 62 2.40 7.07 -6.48
N LEU A 63 2.56 5.76 -6.31
CA LEU A 63 3.78 5.03 -6.66
C LEU A 63 3.43 3.90 -7.62
N ILE A 64 4.02 3.94 -8.82
CA ILE A 64 3.84 2.89 -9.83
C ILE A 64 5.04 1.96 -9.77
N LEU A 65 4.78 0.67 -9.57
CA LEU A 65 5.78 -0.37 -9.41
C LEU A 65 5.71 -1.37 -10.57
N PRO A 66 6.61 -1.27 -11.56
CA PRO A 66 6.61 -2.21 -12.68
C PRO A 66 6.95 -3.64 -12.25
N ASN A 67 6.27 -4.60 -12.86
CA ASN A 67 6.55 -6.04 -12.72
C ASN A 67 6.50 -6.56 -11.28
N ILE A 68 5.63 -6.01 -10.46
CA ILE A 68 5.41 -6.46 -9.09
C ILE A 68 4.12 -7.27 -9.01
N GLN A 69 4.04 -8.19 -8.04
CA GLN A 69 2.83 -8.95 -7.77
C GLN A 69 2.01 -8.30 -6.65
N TRP A 70 0.72 -8.65 -6.58
CA TRP A 70 -0.20 -8.09 -5.60
C TRP A 70 0.28 -8.23 -4.16
N HIS A 71 0.78 -9.40 -3.79
CA HIS A 71 1.22 -9.64 -2.40
C HIS A 71 2.43 -8.78 -2.04
N GLU A 72 3.34 -8.57 -2.98
CA GLU A 72 4.52 -7.71 -2.75
C GLU A 72 4.09 -6.28 -2.47
N ALA A 73 3.20 -5.73 -3.31
CA ALA A 73 2.68 -4.37 -3.13
C ALA A 73 1.90 -4.24 -1.82
N PHE A 74 1.13 -5.26 -1.46
CA PHE A 74 0.37 -5.27 -0.21
C PHE A 74 1.29 -5.17 1.02
N TYR A 75 2.35 -5.96 1.07
CA TYR A 75 3.25 -5.94 2.23
C TYR A 75 4.10 -4.67 2.28
N ILE A 76 4.46 -4.11 1.14
CA ILE A 76 5.10 -2.78 1.09
C ILE A 76 4.16 -1.73 1.69
N ALA A 77 2.91 -1.69 1.23
CA ALA A 77 1.92 -0.74 1.73
C ALA A 77 1.63 -0.95 3.21
N LYS A 78 1.50 -2.21 3.65
CA LYS A 78 1.26 -2.56 5.04
C LYS A 78 2.35 -2.01 5.96
N GLN A 79 3.60 -2.11 5.56
CA GLN A 79 4.73 -1.60 6.34
C GLN A 79 4.82 -0.07 6.30
N LEU A 80 4.65 0.54 5.13
CA LEU A 80 4.68 2.00 4.97
C LEU A 80 3.58 2.71 5.77
N PHE A 81 2.37 2.18 5.70
CA PHE A 81 1.19 2.83 6.25
C PHE A 81 0.67 2.21 7.53
N LYS A 82 1.44 1.28 8.10
CA LYS A 82 1.16 0.65 9.40
C LYS A 82 -0.24 0.03 9.45
N PHE A 83 -0.56 -0.82 8.49
CA PHE A 83 -1.80 -1.58 8.55
C PHE A 83 -1.81 -2.44 9.82
N PRO A 84 -2.98 -2.65 10.46
CA PRO A 84 -3.09 -3.58 11.58
C PRO A 84 -2.51 -4.95 11.24
N LYS A 85 -1.86 -5.59 12.21
CA LYS A 85 -1.24 -6.91 12.03
C LYS A 85 -2.21 -7.95 11.51
N GLU A 86 -3.47 -7.87 11.93
CA GLU A 86 -4.51 -8.82 11.55
C GLU A 86 -4.95 -8.73 10.09
N PHE A 87 -4.61 -7.65 9.39
CA PHE A 87 -4.90 -7.50 7.98
C PHE A 87 -3.78 -8.14 7.14
N ASP A 88 -4.01 -9.37 6.72
CA ASP A 88 -3.08 -10.11 5.86
C ASP A 88 -3.49 -9.99 4.40
N PHE A 89 -2.58 -10.38 3.51
CA PHE A 89 -2.85 -10.35 2.08
C PHE A 89 -4.07 -11.21 1.76
N PRO A 90 -5.12 -10.64 1.12
CA PRO A 90 -6.34 -11.36 0.86
C PRO A 90 -6.20 -12.37 -0.28
N SER A 91 -6.96 -13.47 -0.19
CA SER A 91 -7.08 -14.42 -1.30
C SER A 91 -7.76 -13.76 -2.51
N SER A 92 -7.41 -14.20 -3.72
CA SER A 92 -8.12 -13.80 -4.93
C SER A 92 -9.53 -14.39 -5.00
N ILE A 93 -9.77 -15.48 -4.27
CA ILE A 93 -11.07 -16.17 -4.22
C ILE A 93 -11.86 -15.63 -3.03
N GLY A 94 -13.09 -15.21 -3.27
CA GLY A 94 -13.97 -14.68 -2.22
C GLY A 94 -15.07 -13.80 -2.78
N LYS A 95 -15.76 -13.10 -1.89
CA LYS A 95 -16.83 -12.18 -2.26
C LYS A 95 -16.30 -11.06 -3.14
N GLU A 96 -17.12 -10.57 -4.06
CA GLU A 96 -16.76 -9.44 -4.93
C GLU A 96 -16.43 -8.18 -4.12
N LYS A 97 -17.19 -7.95 -3.04
CA LYS A 97 -16.90 -6.86 -2.09
C LYS A 97 -16.81 -7.46 -0.70
N GLU A 98 -15.67 -7.29 -0.09
CA GLU A 98 -15.40 -7.77 1.27
C GLU A 98 -14.80 -6.65 2.09
N VAL A 99 -15.22 -6.53 3.35
CA VAL A 99 -14.69 -5.55 4.30
C VAL A 99 -14.26 -6.28 5.55
N LYS A 100 -13.02 -6.07 5.96
CA LYS A 100 -12.48 -6.59 7.21
C LYS A 100 -12.27 -5.43 8.17
N LEU A 101 -12.86 -5.50 9.34
CA LEU A 101 -12.73 -4.47 10.36
C LEU A 101 -11.63 -4.83 11.35
N GLU A 102 -10.91 -3.84 11.83
CA GLU A 102 -9.95 -4.02 12.92
C GLU A 102 -10.69 -4.38 14.20
N LYS A 103 -10.29 -5.47 14.86
CA LYS A 103 -10.98 -6.00 16.04
C LYS A 103 -10.80 -5.16 17.30
N ARG A 104 -9.66 -4.47 17.42
CA ARG A 104 -9.35 -3.65 18.58
C ARG A 104 -9.28 -2.18 18.20
N PHE A 105 -10.41 -1.50 18.27
CA PHE A 105 -10.47 -0.07 18.02
C PHE A 105 -9.90 0.72 19.18
N LYS A 106 -9.01 1.66 18.87
CA LYS A 106 -8.65 2.72 19.82
C LYS A 106 -9.81 3.69 19.95
N LYS A 107 -10.03 4.25 21.16
CA LYS A 107 -11.13 5.15 21.48
C LYS A 107 -11.26 6.34 20.52
N ASP A 108 -10.15 6.78 19.91
CA ASP A 108 -10.09 7.96 19.04
C ASP A 108 -10.13 7.61 17.54
N SER A 109 -10.24 6.34 17.21
CA SER A 109 -10.31 5.88 15.82
C SER A 109 -11.73 5.55 15.45
N TRP A 110 -12.25 6.18 14.40
CA TRP A 110 -13.63 5.99 13.97
C TRP A 110 -13.78 4.93 12.89
N VAL A 111 -12.74 4.75 12.07
CA VAL A 111 -12.73 3.75 11.00
C VAL A 111 -11.34 3.15 10.93
N SER A 112 -11.26 1.84 10.84
CA SER A 112 -10.05 1.09 10.48
C SER A 112 -10.50 -0.18 9.80
N GLU A 113 -10.42 -0.20 8.48
CA GLU A 113 -10.95 -1.30 7.70
C GLU A 113 -10.14 -1.57 6.43
N LEU A 114 -10.14 -2.84 6.02
CA LEU A 114 -9.56 -3.28 4.77
C LEU A 114 -10.70 -3.65 3.82
N GLN A 115 -10.81 -2.93 2.71
CA GLN A 115 -11.81 -3.19 1.67
C GLN A 115 -11.15 -3.97 0.54
N ILE A 116 -11.78 -5.05 0.12
CA ILE A 116 -11.26 -5.93 -0.92
C ILE A 116 -12.29 -6.02 -2.04
N ASN A 117 -11.91 -5.66 -3.25
CA ASN A 117 -12.76 -5.78 -4.43
C ASN A 117 -12.21 -6.86 -5.34
N ARG A 118 -13.10 -7.76 -5.77
CA ARG A 118 -12.79 -8.88 -6.67
C ARG A 118 -13.78 -8.93 -7.82
N LYS A 119 -13.33 -9.52 -8.93
CA LYS A 119 -14.18 -9.82 -10.06
C LYS A 119 -13.69 -11.13 -10.68
N GLU A 120 -14.58 -12.10 -10.84
CA GLU A 120 -14.25 -13.41 -11.45
C GLU A 120 -13.03 -14.07 -10.79
N ASN A 121 -13.02 -14.07 -9.44
CA ASN A 121 -11.93 -14.63 -8.62
C ASN A 121 -10.56 -13.97 -8.88
N LYS A 122 -10.56 -12.69 -9.25
CA LYS A 122 -9.35 -11.90 -9.41
C LYS A 122 -9.43 -10.65 -8.53
N LEU A 123 -8.32 -10.31 -7.90
CA LEU A 123 -8.22 -9.06 -7.16
C LEU A 123 -8.26 -7.88 -8.12
N ILE A 124 -9.08 -6.87 -7.80
CA ILE A 124 -9.19 -5.63 -8.56
C ILE A 124 -8.61 -4.46 -7.79
N LYS A 125 -8.90 -4.40 -6.49
CA LYS A 125 -8.46 -3.31 -5.63
C LYS A 125 -8.43 -3.76 -4.19
N ILE A 126 -7.41 -3.34 -3.47
CA ILE A 126 -7.30 -3.49 -2.02
C ILE A 126 -7.17 -2.09 -1.45
N LYS A 127 -7.99 -1.73 -0.48
CA LYS A 127 -7.99 -0.39 0.08
C LYS A 127 -8.01 -0.45 1.61
N TYR A 128 -7.06 0.24 2.24
CA TYR A 128 -7.06 0.45 3.68
C TYR A 128 -7.63 1.83 3.96
N HIS A 129 -8.72 1.88 4.69
CA HIS A 129 -9.38 3.12 5.09
C HIS A 129 -9.23 3.32 6.58
N TYR A 130 -8.59 4.40 6.96
CA TYR A 130 -8.41 4.80 8.35
C TYR A 130 -8.93 6.22 8.54
N LYS A 131 -9.68 6.42 9.62
CA LYS A 131 -10.20 7.73 9.96
C LYS A 131 -10.15 7.91 11.47
N ASN A 132 -9.63 9.06 11.91
CA ASN A 132 -9.69 9.48 13.30
C ASN A 132 -10.09 10.95 13.38
N LYS A 133 -9.98 11.53 14.57
CA LYS A 133 -10.37 12.92 14.83
C LYS A 133 -9.57 13.94 14.00
N GLY A 134 -8.32 13.65 13.69
CA GLY A 134 -7.40 14.59 13.05
C GLY A 134 -7.22 14.41 11.54
N PHE A 135 -7.46 13.23 11.02
CA PHE A 135 -7.24 12.97 9.59
C PHE A 135 -7.98 11.75 9.07
N THR A 136 -8.12 11.70 7.75
CA THR A 136 -8.59 10.51 7.03
C THR A 136 -7.47 10.05 6.10
N LYS A 137 -7.19 8.75 6.08
CA LYS A 137 -6.19 8.14 5.21
C LYS A 137 -6.83 7.02 4.40
N LYS A 138 -6.60 7.04 3.09
CA LYS A 138 -7.05 5.99 2.17
C LYS A 138 -5.86 5.52 1.35
N VAL A 139 -5.42 4.30 1.62
CA VAL A 139 -4.33 3.65 0.88
C VAL A 139 -4.95 2.63 -0.05
N ALA A 140 -4.67 2.72 -1.34
CA ALA A 140 -5.23 1.80 -2.33
C ALA A 140 -4.13 1.12 -3.13
N ILE A 141 -4.34 -0.16 -3.43
CA ILE A 141 -3.49 -0.95 -4.31
C ILE A 141 -4.37 -1.41 -5.46
N TYR A 142 -4.00 -1.08 -6.69
CA TYR A 142 -4.78 -1.40 -7.88
C TYR A 142 -3.88 -1.47 -9.11
N LYS A 143 -4.43 -1.94 -10.22
CA LYS A 143 -3.70 -1.97 -11.51
C LYS A 143 -4.09 -0.79 -12.37
N GLU A 144 -3.10 -0.18 -13.02
CA GLU A 144 -3.27 0.86 -14.01
C GLU A 144 -2.33 0.58 -15.18
N GLY A 145 -2.86 0.41 -16.39
CA GLY A 145 -2.05 0.06 -17.54
C GLY A 145 -1.26 -1.23 -17.42
N GLY A 146 -1.78 -2.20 -16.64
CA GLY A 146 -1.11 -3.48 -16.40
C GLY A 146 -0.08 -3.44 -15.25
N GLU A 147 0.20 -2.27 -14.70
CA GLU A 147 1.16 -2.10 -13.60
C GLU A 147 0.43 -1.90 -12.28
N ILE A 148 1.04 -2.33 -11.18
CA ILE A 148 0.48 -2.14 -9.85
C ILE A 148 0.85 -0.77 -9.30
N VAL A 149 -0.15 -0.10 -8.76
CA VAL A 149 -0.04 1.22 -8.16
C VAL A 149 -0.37 1.13 -6.68
N ILE A 150 0.43 1.79 -5.86
CA ILE A 150 0.12 2.08 -4.46
C ILE A 150 -0.19 3.57 -4.39
N SER A 151 -1.39 3.93 -3.94
CA SER A 151 -1.77 5.33 -3.76
C SER A 151 -2.14 5.60 -2.32
N ASN A 152 -1.88 6.82 -1.87
CA ASN A 152 -2.26 7.30 -0.55
C ASN A 152 -2.95 8.65 -0.70
N ILE A 153 -4.15 8.75 -0.16
CA ILE A 153 -4.88 10.02 -0.08
C ILE A 153 -5.04 10.35 1.39
N GLU A 154 -4.50 11.46 1.81
CA GLU A 154 -4.56 11.90 3.19
C GLU A 154 -5.23 13.28 3.26
N GLU A 155 -6.32 13.34 4.04
CA GLU A 155 -7.07 14.57 4.28
C GLU A 155 -6.90 14.97 5.74
N LEU A 156 -6.32 16.12 5.96
CA LEU A 156 -6.13 16.70 7.28
C LEU A 156 -7.35 17.57 7.65
N LYS A 157 -7.78 17.48 8.90
CA LYS A 157 -8.93 18.22 9.40
C LYS A 157 -8.55 19.26 10.41
#